data_4d9a0b523d145c41cd39155b842bfabe
#
_entry.id   4d9a0b523d145c41cd39155b842bfabe
#
_cell.length_a   1.000
_cell.length_b   1.000
_cell.length_c   1.000
_cell.angle_alpha   90.00
_cell.angle_beta   90.00
_cell.angle_gamma   90.00
#
_symmetry.space_group_name_H-M   'P 1'
#
loop_
_entity.id
_entity.type
_entity.pdbx_description
1 polymer ?
#
loop_
_entity_poly.entity_id
_entity_poly.type
_entity_poly.pdbx_seq_one_letter_code
_entity_poly.pdbx_strand_id
1 'polypeptide(L)'
;MTWPASLAPLLFIAPVLVIALAVQARPRGLAASVERLARRVNLALDDDVRGEVMTFQRRRVLASGVGAIAGLAVALALAPADSPARGAALVLCIFGGGAVGVAAAALGHARRAAGAAREATAGRAVTGRLLPVAIDDLVPAGERIGMRIALAVGGALSLGAIGAVAALEGLEAIDPRVLAGAAVFLGIGVVSAAAWEAVAGRIASSRPIAGGAQALAWSDALRSQTLRDMVVLPLTAALYAPLTLLTEIVLAAPAPLDSALGAALGLLALAAFIAAIVVAVLQSSPGSPRNPAQHYQRRLWPELAGGGR
;
A
#
# COMPACT_ATOMS: atom_id res chain seq x y z
N MET A 1 9.48 -11.23 -39.07
CA MET A 1 9.13 -11.64 -37.69
C MET A 1 8.30 -10.55 -37.07
N THR A 2 6.97 -10.67 -37.13
CA THR A 2 6.05 -9.75 -36.46
C THR A 2 6.00 -10.17 -34.99
N TRP A 3 6.58 -9.36 -34.11
CA TRP A 3 6.45 -9.55 -32.68
C TRP A 3 4.97 -9.50 -32.30
N PRO A 4 4.46 -10.45 -31.53
CA PRO A 4 3.08 -10.39 -31.13
C PRO A 4 2.86 -9.08 -30.36
N ALA A 5 1.89 -8.29 -30.78
CA ALA A 5 1.54 -7.00 -30.14
C ALA A 5 1.31 -7.13 -28.62
N SER A 6 1.06 -8.36 -28.18
CA SER A 6 0.96 -8.75 -26.77
C SER A 6 2.22 -8.51 -25.93
N LEU A 7 3.41 -8.49 -26.55
CA LEU A 7 4.69 -8.30 -25.83
C LEU A 7 5.17 -6.84 -25.83
N ALA A 8 4.54 -5.94 -26.58
CA ALA A 8 4.92 -4.53 -26.62
C ALA A 8 4.95 -3.87 -25.22
N PRO A 9 3.96 -4.06 -24.32
CA PRO A 9 4.01 -3.49 -22.98
C PRO A 9 5.21 -3.98 -22.16
N LEU A 10 5.63 -5.24 -22.33
CA LEU A 10 6.81 -5.79 -21.65
C LEU A 10 8.08 -5.06 -22.06
N LEU A 11 8.24 -4.79 -23.35
CA LEU A 11 9.44 -4.15 -23.89
C LEU A 11 9.61 -2.71 -23.42
N PHE A 12 8.52 -2.01 -23.11
CA PHE A 12 8.56 -0.63 -22.66
C PHE A 12 8.42 -0.48 -21.13
N ILE A 13 7.46 -1.16 -20.52
CA ILE A 13 7.16 -0.98 -19.10
C ILE A 13 8.18 -1.68 -18.21
N ALA A 14 8.56 -2.91 -18.52
CA ALA A 14 9.51 -3.65 -17.69
C ALA A 14 10.88 -2.97 -17.57
N PRO A 15 11.52 -2.49 -18.65
CA PRO A 15 12.77 -1.72 -18.54
C PRO A 15 12.62 -0.45 -17.69
N VAL A 16 11.51 0.28 -17.85
CA VAL A 16 11.24 1.49 -17.05
C VAL A 16 11.13 1.15 -15.56
N LEU A 17 10.41 0.10 -15.22
CA LEU A 17 10.30 -0.37 -13.83
C LEU A 17 11.65 -0.81 -13.27
N VAL A 18 12.42 -1.57 -14.03
CA VAL A 18 13.77 -2.04 -13.63
C VAL A 18 14.71 -0.85 -13.45
N ILE A 19 14.71 0.11 -14.37
CA ILE A 19 15.54 1.33 -14.28
C ILE A 19 15.12 2.16 -13.06
N ALA A 20 13.82 2.38 -12.87
CA ALA A 20 13.31 3.12 -11.72
C ALA A 20 13.71 2.45 -10.40
N LEU A 21 13.59 1.13 -10.32
CA LEU A 21 14.02 0.35 -9.17
C LEU A 21 15.54 0.45 -8.96
N ALA A 22 16.33 0.30 -10.01
CA ALA A 22 17.78 0.41 -9.95
C ALA A 22 18.23 1.80 -9.49
N VAL A 23 17.59 2.87 -9.97
CA VAL A 23 17.88 4.24 -9.56
C VAL A 23 17.53 4.47 -8.09
N GLN A 24 16.36 3.99 -7.65
CA GLN A 24 15.94 4.13 -6.26
C GLN A 24 16.77 3.27 -5.29
N ALA A 25 17.24 2.10 -5.74
CA ALA A 25 18.07 1.21 -4.93
C ALA A 25 19.54 1.64 -4.83
N ARG A 26 19.99 2.60 -5.66
CA ARG A 26 21.36 3.16 -5.56
C ARG A 26 21.58 3.88 -4.23
N PRO A 27 22.81 3.95 -3.71
CA PRO A 27 23.10 4.60 -2.44
C PRO A 27 22.55 6.04 -2.34
N ARG A 28 22.67 6.84 -3.41
CA ARG A 28 22.14 8.21 -3.45
C ARG A 28 20.60 8.25 -3.42
N GLY A 29 19.93 7.36 -4.14
CA GLY A 29 18.47 7.23 -4.13
C GLY A 29 17.92 6.81 -2.78
N LEU A 30 18.60 5.84 -2.15
CA LEU A 30 18.27 5.40 -0.78
C LEU A 30 18.50 6.50 0.25
N ALA A 31 19.64 7.22 0.20
CA ALA A 31 19.91 8.34 1.07
C ALA A 31 18.82 9.41 0.98
N ALA A 32 18.45 9.81 -0.25
CA ALA A 32 17.36 10.76 -0.48
C ALA A 32 16.00 10.23 0.04
N SER A 33 15.74 8.92 -0.01
CA SER A 33 14.51 8.34 0.52
C SER A 33 14.49 8.32 2.05
N VAL A 34 15.62 8.07 2.67
CA VAL A 34 15.82 8.11 4.14
C VAL A 34 15.64 9.53 4.65
N GLU A 35 16.24 10.52 4.00
CA GLU A 35 16.06 11.93 4.35
C GLU A 35 14.61 12.40 4.19
N ARG A 36 13.92 11.95 3.12
CA ARG A 36 12.48 12.24 2.96
C ARG A 36 11.65 11.62 4.09
N LEU A 37 12.00 10.41 4.52
CA LEU A 37 11.34 9.79 5.66
C LEU A 37 11.62 10.60 6.93
N ALA A 38 12.88 10.95 7.21
CA ALA A 38 13.28 11.74 8.38
C ALA A 38 12.51 13.08 8.44
N ARG A 39 12.44 13.80 7.33
CA ARG A 39 11.64 15.04 7.25
C ARG A 39 10.14 14.77 7.46
N ARG A 40 9.59 13.67 6.92
CA ARG A 40 8.17 13.34 7.08
C ARG A 40 7.81 13.02 8.53
N VAL A 41 8.69 12.29 9.23
CA VAL A 41 8.50 11.93 10.63
C VAL A 41 9.07 12.98 11.60
N ASN A 42 9.67 14.05 11.08
CA ASN A 42 10.28 15.14 11.86
C ASN A 42 11.26 14.64 12.94
N LEU A 43 12.17 13.74 12.55
CA LEU A 43 13.22 13.22 13.41
C LEU A 43 14.60 13.52 12.81
N ALA A 44 15.56 13.91 13.66
CA ALA A 44 16.96 13.99 13.24
C ALA A 44 17.49 12.57 12.92
N LEU A 45 18.41 12.50 11.98
CA LEU A 45 18.98 11.22 11.51
C LEU A 45 20.44 11.14 11.97
N ASP A 46 20.65 10.56 13.14
CA ASP A 46 21.99 10.31 13.67
C ASP A 46 22.61 9.06 13.04
N ASP A 47 23.94 8.95 13.10
CA ASP A 47 24.67 7.86 12.48
C ASP A 47 24.32 6.51 13.09
N ASP A 48 23.98 6.45 14.38
CA ASP A 48 23.58 5.23 15.09
C ASP A 48 22.31 4.60 14.53
N VAL A 49 21.34 5.41 14.08
CA VAL A 49 20.06 4.92 13.56
C VAL A 49 20.01 4.88 12.04
N ARG A 50 20.90 5.61 11.37
CA ARG A 50 20.96 5.72 9.90
C ARG A 50 21.02 4.38 9.21
N GLY A 51 21.86 3.47 9.69
CA GLY A 51 22.05 2.15 9.12
C GLY A 51 20.77 1.31 9.12
N GLU A 52 20.01 1.36 10.20
CA GLU A 52 18.75 0.63 10.33
C GLU A 52 17.66 1.23 9.44
N VAL A 53 17.51 2.54 9.43
CA VAL A 53 16.56 3.25 8.58
C VAL A 53 16.87 3.01 7.09
N MET A 54 18.14 3.02 6.70
CA MET A 54 18.56 2.66 5.34
C MET A 54 18.20 1.21 4.98
N THR A 55 18.43 0.27 5.90
CA THR A 55 18.08 -1.14 5.71
C THR A 55 16.56 -1.32 5.55
N PHE A 56 15.78 -0.64 6.37
CA PHE A 56 14.31 -0.62 6.27
C PHE A 56 13.86 -0.10 4.90
N GLN A 57 14.34 1.07 4.49
CA GLN A 57 13.97 1.70 3.22
C GLN A 57 14.43 0.87 2.02
N ARG A 58 15.64 0.32 2.05
CA ARG A 58 16.14 -0.56 0.98
C ARG A 58 15.24 -1.77 0.77
N ARG A 59 14.86 -2.44 1.86
CA ARG A 59 13.96 -3.61 1.77
C ARG A 59 12.59 -3.23 1.24
N ARG A 60 12.06 -2.10 1.68
CA ARG A 60 10.77 -1.57 1.22
C ARG A 60 10.79 -1.26 -0.29
N VAL A 61 11.80 -0.56 -0.77
CA VAL A 61 11.97 -0.23 -2.20
C VAL A 61 12.13 -1.49 -3.04
N LEU A 62 13.01 -2.40 -2.64
CA LEU A 62 13.25 -3.64 -3.37
C LEU A 62 11.99 -4.52 -3.42
N ALA A 63 11.31 -4.69 -2.28
CA ALA A 63 10.11 -5.51 -2.23
C ALA A 63 8.95 -4.90 -3.05
N SER A 64 8.78 -3.57 -3.01
CA SER A 64 7.81 -2.89 -3.87
C SER A 64 8.11 -3.08 -5.35
N GLY A 65 9.38 -2.93 -5.74
CA GLY A 65 9.79 -3.12 -7.13
C GLY A 65 9.62 -4.56 -7.62
N VAL A 66 10.05 -5.54 -6.82
CA VAL A 66 9.84 -6.96 -7.13
C VAL A 66 8.36 -7.29 -7.22
N GLY A 67 7.55 -6.77 -6.28
CA GLY A 67 6.10 -6.94 -6.32
C GLY A 67 5.47 -6.33 -7.57
N ALA A 68 5.88 -5.14 -7.98
CA ALA A 68 5.40 -4.48 -9.20
C ALA A 68 5.75 -5.29 -10.47
N ILE A 69 6.97 -5.83 -10.55
CA ILE A 69 7.40 -6.69 -11.67
C ILE A 69 6.59 -8.00 -11.69
N ALA A 70 6.38 -8.61 -10.51
CA ALA A 70 5.55 -9.80 -10.41
C ALA A 70 4.09 -9.51 -10.81
N GLY A 71 3.53 -8.37 -10.40
CA GLY A 71 2.21 -7.91 -10.81
C GLY A 71 2.11 -7.73 -12.33
N LEU A 72 3.12 -7.13 -12.95
CA LEU A 72 3.20 -7.01 -14.41
C LEU A 72 3.18 -8.39 -15.08
N ALA A 73 3.97 -9.35 -14.58
CA ALA A 73 4.01 -10.71 -15.13
C ALA A 73 2.64 -11.41 -15.01
N VAL A 74 1.98 -11.27 -13.86
CA VAL A 74 0.63 -11.80 -13.63
C VAL A 74 -0.39 -11.19 -14.59
N ALA A 75 -0.36 -9.85 -14.77
CA ALA A 75 -1.27 -9.17 -15.70
C ALA A 75 -1.08 -9.65 -17.14
N LEU A 76 0.17 -9.85 -17.57
CA LEU A 76 0.46 -10.32 -18.93
C LEU A 76 0.04 -11.78 -19.15
N ALA A 77 0.11 -12.60 -18.10
CA ALA A 77 -0.32 -13.99 -18.17
C ALA A 77 -1.85 -14.15 -18.18
N LEU A 78 -2.56 -13.27 -17.46
CA LEU A 78 -4.01 -13.40 -17.25
C LEU A 78 -4.85 -12.51 -18.16
N ALA A 79 -4.36 -11.30 -18.53
CA ALA A 79 -5.13 -10.37 -19.36
C ALA A 79 -5.03 -10.77 -20.83
N PRO A 80 -6.15 -11.05 -21.53
CA PRO A 80 -6.16 -11.36 -22.95
C PRO A 80 -5.51 -10.24 -23.78
N ALA A 81 -4.81 -10.61 -24.85
CA ALA A 81 -4.06 -9.67 -25.68
C ALA A 81 -4.95 -8.65 -26.39
N ASP A 82 -6.15 -9.06 -26.67
CA ASP A 82 -7.21 -8.38 -27.42
C ASP A 82 -8.22 -7.64 -26.54
N SER A 83 -8.14 -7.81 -25.21
CA SER A 83 -9.05 -7.11 -24.30
C SER A 83 -8.76 -5.61 -24.29
N PRO A 84 -9.77 -4.74 -24.49
CA PRO A 84 -9.64 -3.29 -24.35
C PRO A 84 -9.28 -2.88 -22.92
N ALA A 85 -9.64 -3.67 -21.92
CA ALA A 85 -9.31 -3.45 -20.50
C ALA A 85 -7.86 -3.83 -20.13
N ARG A 86 -7.09 -4.43 -21.06
CA ARG A 86 -5.71 -4.90 -20.77
C ARG A 86 -4.81 -3.82 -20.19
N GLY A 87 -4.88 -2.60 -20.74
CA GLY A 87 -4.07 -1.48 -20.24
C GLY A 87 -4.35 -1.16 -18.76
N ALA A 88 -5.63 -1.14 -18.39
CA ALA A 88 -6.05 -0.93 -17.03
C ALA A 88 -5.59 -2.09 -16.12
N ALA A 89 -5.77 -3.34 -16.55
CA ALA A 89 -5.31 -4.51 -15.81
C ALA A 89 -3.80 -4.50 -15.54
N LEU A 90 -2.99 -4.09 -16.52
CA LEU A 90 -1.54 -3.93 -16.36
C LEU A 90 -1.22 -2.91 -15.26
N VAL A 91 -1.84 -1.72 -15.31
CA VAL A 91 -1.63 -0.67 -14.30
C VAL A 91 -2.04 -1.16 -12.92
N LEU A 92 -3.23 -1.74 -12.79
CA LEU A 92 -3.75 -2.24 -11.51
C LEU A 92 -2.85 -3.33 -10.91
N CYS A 93 -2.40 -4.29 -11.72
CA CYS A 93 -1.54 -5.37 -11.25
C CYS A 93 -0.14 -4.89 -10.87
N ILE A 94 0.43 -3.89 -11.57
CA ILE A 94 1.73 -3.29 -11.21
C ILE A 94 1.63 -2.61 -9.85
N PHE A 95 0.63 -1.75 -9.64
CA PHE A 95 0.46 -1.06 -8.36
C PHE A 95 0.03 -2.00 -7.24
N GLY A 96 -0.87 -2.95 -7.52
CA GLY A 96 -1.27 -4.00 -6.59
C GLY A 96 -0.11 -4.87 -6.17
N GLY A 97 0.70 -5.31 -7.11
CA GLY A 97 1.93 -6.06 -6.85
C GLY A 97 2.92 -5.26 -6.01
N GLY A 98 3.10 -3.97 -6.31
CA GLY A 98 3.91 -3.07 -5.49
C GLY A 98 3.41 -2.98 -4.04
N ALA A 99 2.09 -2.87 -3.83
CA ALA A 99 1.47 -2.85 -2.50
C ALA A 99 1.69 -4.18 -1.75
N VAL A 100 1.56 -5.33 -2.43
CA VAL A 100 1.90 -6.65 -1.87
C VAL A 100 3.36 -6.69 -1.42
N GLY A 101 4.28 -6.19 -2.26
CA GLY A 101 5.70 -6.13 -1.93
C GLY A 101 5.97 -5.28 -0.67
N VAL A 102 5.36 -4.09 -0.57
CA VAL A 102 5.47 -3.22 0.61
C VAL A 102 4.94 -3.91 1.87
N ALA A 103 3.76 -4.54 1.81
CA ALA A 103 3.18 -5.26 2.93
C ALA A 103 4.04 -6.46 3.36
N ALA A 104 4.61 -7.21 2.41
CA ALA A 104 5.53 -8.30 2.68
C ALA A 104 6.82 -7.82 3.36
N ALA A 105 7.39 -6.69 2.91
CA ALA A 105 8.56 -6.08 3.55
C ALA A 105 8.26 -5.64 4.99
N ALA A 106 7.08 -5.04 5.22
CA ALA A 106 6.60 -4.61 6.53
C ALA A 106 6.46 -5.80 7.48
N LEU A 107 5.80 -6.86 7.04
CA LEU A 107 5.66 -8.11 7.82
C LEU A 107 7.02 -8.75 8.12
N GLY A 108 7.92 -8.79 7.13
CA GLY A 108 9.28 -9.28 7.30
C GLY A 108 10.09 -8.45 8.30
N HIS A 109 9.92 -7.11 8.32
CA HIS A 109 10.54 -6.24 9.31
C HIS A 109 10.01 -6.56 10.72
N ALA A 110 8.69 -6.64 10.88
CA ALA A 110 8.06 -6.95 12.15
C ALA A 110 8.52 -8.31 12.74
N ARG A 111 8.62 -9.35 11.90
CA ARG A 111 9.11 -10.67 12.31
C ARG A 111 10.56 -10.63 12.79
N ARG A 112 11.44 -9.89 12.11
CA ARG A 112 12.84 -9.75 12.52
C ARG A 112 12.99 -8.95 13.80
N ALA A 113 12.25 -7.86 13.97
CA ALA A 113 12.23 -7.09 15.20
C ALA A 113 11.80 -7.95 16.39
N ALA A 114 10.81 -8.82 16.21
CA ALA A 114 10.38 -9.77 17.24
C ALA A 114 11.45 -10.85 17.55
N GLY A 115 12.22 -11.30 16.56
CA GLY A 115 13.34 -12.24 16.73
C GLY A 115 14.49 -11.59 17.50
N ALA A 116 14.97 -10.44 17.04
CA ALA A 116 16.05 -9.70 17.70
C ALA A 116 15.71 -9.32 19.16
N ALA A 117 14.45 -9.00 19.44
CA ALA A 117 14.00 -8.74 20.82
C ALA A 117 14.08 -9.96 21.73
N ARG A 118 13.93 -11.18 21.22
CA ARG A 118 14.12 -12.42 21.99
C ARG A 118 15.58 -12.69 22.31
N GLU A 119 16.46 -12.42 21.35
CA GLU A 119 17.91 -12.63 21.52
C GLU A 119 18.53 -11.58 22.46
N ALA A 120 18.11 -10.32 22.39
CA ALA A 120 18.59 -9.24 23.26
C ALA A 120 18.20 -9.40 24.74
N THR A 121 17.24 -10.27 25.06
CA THR A 121 16.81 -10.53 26.46
C THR A 121 17.90 -11.22 27.26
N ALA A 122 18.96 -11.74 26.64
CA ALA A 122 20.01 -12.52 27.27
C ALA A 122 21.13 -11.70 27.92
N GLY A 123 21.02 -10.36 28.08
CA GLY A 123 22.10 -9.68 28.80
C GLY A 123 22.28 -8.18 28.77
N ARG A 124 21.33 -7.40 28.23
CA ARG A 124 21.45 -5.92 28.21
C ARG A 124 20.30 -5.22 28.93
N ALA A 125 20.67 -4.23 29.76
CA ALA A 125 19.68 -3.29 30.31
C ALA A 125 19.01 -2.55 29.16
N VAL A 126 17.71 -2.78 29.00
CA VAL A 126 16.90 -2.10 27.98
C VAL A 126 16.22 -0.90 28.65
N THR A 127 16.58 0.30 28.22
CA THR A 127 15.78 1.50 28.54
C THR A 127 14.40 1.31 27.91
N GLY A 128 13.41 0.98 28.70
CA GLY A 128 12.04 0.73 28.27
C GLY A 128 11.13 1.87 28.73
N ARG A 129 10.04 2.07 27.99
CA ARG A 129 8.92 2.89 28.50
C ARG A 129 8.22 2.17 29.64
N LEU A 130 7.77 2.93 30.61
CA LEU A 130 6.96 2.43 31.73
C LEU A 130 5.56 1.99 31.27
N LEU A 131 5.04 2.57 30.19
CA LEU A 131 3.73 2.26 29.65
C LEU A 131 3.84 1.50 28.31
N PRO A 132 3.03 0.46 28.10
CA PRO A 132 2.98 -0.24 26.83
C PRO A 132 2.42 0.68 25.74
N VAL A 133 3.00 0.61 24.55
CA VAL A 133 2.53 1.35 23.37
C VAL A 133 1.31 0.62 22.79
N ALA A 134 0.20 1.34 22.65
CA ALA A 134 -1.02 0.83 22.02
C ALA A 134 -1.00 1.04 20.50
N ILE A 135 -1.83 0.30 19.78
CA ILE A 135 -2.00 0.48 18.33
C ILE A 135 -2.48 1.91 18.05
N ASP A 136 -3.34 2.45 18.91
CA ASP A 136 -3.90 3.80 18.79
C ASP A 136 -2.87 4.92 18.93
N ASP A 137 -1.72 4.63 19.50
CA ASP A 137 -0.61 5.56 19.60
C ASP A 137 0.22 5.60 18.32
N LEU A 138 0.22 4.52 17.54
CA LEU A 138 1.02 4.36 16.32
C LEU A 138 0.24 4.66 15.04
N VAL A 139 -1.04 4.28 14.99
CA VAL A 139 -1.88 4.41 13.79
C VAL A 139 -3.18 5.15 14.13
N PRO A 140 -3.51 6.23 13.41
CA PRO A 140 -4.76 6.96 13.62
C PRO A 140 -5.98 6.03 13.45
N ALA A 141 -7.00 6.22 14.31
CA ALA A 141 -8.25 5.48 14.19
C ALA A 141 -8.88 5.63 12.79
N GLY A 142 -8.74 6.82 12.17
CA GLY A 142 -9.24 7.08 10.82
C GLY A 142 -8.65 6.17 9.74
N GLU A 143 -7.36 5.81 9.81
CA GLU A 143 -6.74 4.88 8.85
C GLU A 143 -7.30 3.45 9.05
N ARG A 144 -7.51 3.01 10.28
CA ARG A 144 -8.05 1.69 10.60
C ARG A 144 -9.52 1.54 10.21
N ILE A 145 -10.33 2.54 10.58
CA ILE A 145 -11.74 2.58 10.21
C ILE A 145 -11.88 2.74 8.69
N GLY A 146 -11.06 3.62 8.09
CA GLY A 146 -11.04 3.85 6.66
C GLY A 146 -10.75 2.58 5.86
N MET A 147 -9.82 1.74 6.32
CA MET A 147 -9.54 0.44 5.72
C MET A 147 -10.78 -0.47 5.71
N ARG A 148 -11.48 -0.57 6.83
CA ARG A 148 -12.69 -1.41 6.94
C ARG A 148 -13.83 -0.88 6.09
N ILE A 149 -14.04 0.45 6.10
CA ILE A 149 -15.03 1.11 5.25
C ILE A 149 -14.69 0.91 3.77
N ALA A 150 -13.44 1.09 3.37
CA ALA A 150 -13.02 0.90 1.99
C ALA A 150 -13.29 -0.53 1.49
N LEU A 151 -13.01 -1.56 2.31
CA LEU A 151 -13.32 -2.94 1.97
C LEU A 151 -14.82 -3.19 1.85
N ALA A 152 -15.63 -2.65 2.77
CA ALA A 152 -17.08 -2.79 2.71
C ALA A 152 -17.66 -2.09 1.47
N VAL A 153 -17.22 -0.87 1.19
CA VAL A 153 -17.65 -0.08 0.02
C VAL A 153 -17.16 -0.72 -1.27
N GLY A 154 -15.89 -1.14 -1.36
CA GLY A 154 -15.35 -1.83 -2.52
C GLY A 154 -16.09 -3.14 -2.82
N GLY A 155 -16.40 -3.91 -1.79
CA GLY A 155 -17.23 -5.11 -1.89
C GLY A 155 -18.66 -4.81 -2.38
N ALA A 156 -19.30 -3.81 -1.78
CA ALA A 156 -20.66 -3.40 -2.16
C ALA A 156 -20.72 -2.88 -3.61
N LEU A 157 -19.74 -2.07 -4.03
CA LEU A 157 -19.65 -1.60 -5.40
C LEU A 157 -19.41 -2.73 -6.41
N SER A 158 -18.56 -3.70 -6.05
CA SER A 158 -18.31 -4.87 -6.89
C SER A 158 -19.58 -5.72 -7.06
N LEU A 159 -20.28 -6.00 -5.95
CA LEU A 159 -21.53 -6.75 -5.98
C LEU A 159 -22.64 -5.97 -6.73
N GLY A 160 -22.71 -4.66 -6.53
CA GLY A 160 -23.65 -3.80 -7.25
C GLY A 160 -23.39 -3.78 -8.75
N ALA A 161 -22.14 -3.70 -9.19
CA ALA A 161 -21.76 -3.76 -10.59
C ALA A 161 -22.13 -5.12 -11.23
N ILE A 162 -21.82 -6.23 -10.55
CA ILE A 162 -22.20 -7.58 -10.99
C ILE A 162 -23.72 -7.70 -11.07
N GLY A 163 -24.45 -7.25 -10.04
CA GLY A 163 -25.92 -7.31 -10.00
C GLY A 163 -26.58 -6.47 -11.10
N ALA A 164 -26.04 -5.29 -11.40
CA ALA A 164 -26.54 -4.42 -12.46
C ALA A 164 -26.39 -5.09 -13.84
N VAL A 165 -25.21 -5.64 -14.15
CA VAL A 165 -25.00 -6.36 -15.43
C VAL A 165 -25.87 -7.61 -15.50
N ALA A 166 -25.95 -8.38 -14.41
CA ALA A 166 -26.78 -9.59 -14.36
C ALA A 166 -28.28 -9.30 -14.62
N ALA A 167 -28.76 -8.16 -14.12
CA ALA A 167 -30.15 -7.74 -14.31
C ALA A 167 -30.45 -7.21 -15.72
N LEU A 168 -29.48 -6.61 -16.39
CA LEU A 168 -29.65 -5.96 -17.70
C LEU A 168 -29.33 -6.90 -18.87
N GLU A 169 -28.26 -7.68 -18.75
CA GLU A 169 -27.69 -8.43 -19.87
C GLU A 169 -27.46 -9.92 -19.55
N GLY A 170 -27.64 -10.31 -18.28
CA GLY A 170 -27.31 -11.64 -17.77
C GLY A 170 -25.84 -11.75 -17.31
N LEU A 171 -25.57 -12.69 -16.42
CA LEU A 171 -24.21 -12.94 -15.91
C LEU A 171 -23.21 -13.38 -16.99
N GLU A 172 -23.73 -13.90 -18.10
CA GLU A 172 -22.95 -14.41 -19.24
C GLU A 172 -22.25 -13.26 -20.00
N ALA A 173 -22.71 -12.03 -19.81
CA ALA A 173 -22.11 -10.83 -20.42
C ALA A 173 -20.77 -10.41 -19.78
N ILE A 174 -20.47 -10.90 -18.57
CA ILE A 174 -19.20 -10.58 -17.89
C ILE A 174 -18.19 -11.72 -18.14
N ASP A 175 -17.01 -11.38 -18.64
CA ASP A 175 -15.92 -12.37 -18.76
C ASP A 175 -15.63 -13.00 -17.38
N PRO A 176 -15.69 -14.36 -17.24
CA PRO A 176 -15.38 -15.05 -15.99
C PRO A 176 -14.00 -14.70 -15.41
N ARG A 177 -13.03 -14.33 -16.24
CA ARG A 177 -11.69 -13.90 -15.81
C ARG A 177 -11.72 -12.57 -15.07
N VAL A 178 -12.59 -11.66 -15.47
CA VAL A 178 -12.78 -10.36 -14.81
C VAL A 178 -13.43 -10.55 -13.45
N LEU A 179 -14.46 -11.41 -13.38
CA LEU A 179 -15.07 -11.81 -12.11
C LEU A 179 -14.05 -12.44 -11.17
N ALA A 180 -13.25 -13.37 -11.68
CA ALA A 180 -12.20 -14.02 -10.91
C ALA A 180 -11.15 -12.99 -10.44
N GLY A 181 -10.75 -12.04 -11.30
CA GLY A 181 -9.83 -10.96 -10.95
C GLY A 181 -10.36 -10.08 -9.81
N ALA A 182 -11.62 -9.64 -9.90
CA ALA A 182 -12.27 -8.85 -8.86
C ALA A 182 -12.37 -9.63 -7.53
N ALA A 183 -12.76 -10.90 -7.59
CA ALA A 183 -12.83 -11.78 -6.42
C ALA A 183 -11.46 -11.98 -5.76
N VAL A 184 -10.40 -12.15 -6.56
CA VAL A 184 -9.02 -12.26 -6.07
C VAL A 184 -8.59 -10.97 -5.36
N PHE A 185 -8.85 -9.79 -5.93
CA PHE A 185 -8.54 -8.51 -5.27
C PHE A 185 -9.30 -8.36 -3.95
N LEU A 186 -10.60 -8.65 -3.91
CA LEU A 186 -11.36 -8.61 -2.66
C LEU A 186 -10.83 -9.61 -1.64
N GLY A 187 -10.52 -10.83 -2.06
CA GLY A 187 -9.92 -11.86 -1.21
C GLY A 187 -8.59 -11.42 -0.62
N ILE A 188 -7.70 -10.86 -1.43
CA ILE A 188 -6.43 -10.26 -0.97
C ILE A 188 -6.70 -9.13 0.04
N GLY A 189 -7.68 -8.28 -0.23
CA GLY A 189 -8.06 -7.19 0.68
C GLY A 189 -8.50 -7.71 2.04
N VAL A 190 -9.43 -8.67 2.08
CA VAL A 190 -9.95 -9.27 3.31
C VAL A 190 -8.85 -10.00 4.08
N VAL A 191 -8.07 -10.86 3.40
CA VAL A 191 -6.98 -11.62 4.03
C VAL A 191 -5.90 -10.69 4.58
N SER A 192 -5.53 -9.65 3.85
CA SER A 192 -4.51 -8.68 4.31
C SER A 192 -5.02 -7.83 5.49
N ALA A 193 -6.29 -7.46 5.52
CA ALA A 193 -6.90 -6.77 6.65
C ALA A 193 -6.96 -7.68 7.89
N ALA A 194 -7.36 -8.94 7.75
CA ALA A 194 -7.34 -9.91 8.83
C ALA A 194 -5.92 -10.15 9.35
N ALA A 195 -4.92 -10.26 8.46
CA ALA A 195 -3.52 -10.38 8.84
C ALA A 195 -3.04 -9.13 9.60
N TRP A 196 -3.46 -7.93 9.18
CA TRP A 196 -3.16 -6.69 9.90
C TRP A 196 -3.72 -6.73 11.33
N GLU A 197 -4.99 -7.07 11.51
CA GLU A 197 -5.62 -7.17 12.84
C GLU A 197 -4.89 -8.19 13.73
N ALA A 198 -4.48 -9.32 13.18
CA ALA A 198 -3.79 -10.37 13.93
C ALA A 198 -2.36 -9.98 14.37
N VAL A 199 -1.70 -9.09 13.60
CA VAL A 199 -0.26 -8.79 13.80
C VAL A 199 -0.04 -7.42 14.43
N ALA A 200 -0.98 -6.48 14.27
CA ALA A 200 -0.82 -5.09 14.71
C ALA A 200 -0.51 -4.96 16.20
N GLY A 201 -1.19 -5.71 17.06
CA GLY A 201 -0.94 -5.72 18.50
C GLY A 201 0.48 -6.21 18.84
N ARG A 202 0.96 -7.22 18.12
CA ARG A 202 2.31 -7.77 18.32
C ARG A 202 3.40 -6.78 17.87
N ILE A 203 3.15 -6.03 16.79
CA ILE A 203 4.06 -4.99 16.32
C ILE A 203 4.10 -3.84 17.31
N ALA A 204 2.94 -3.37 17.79
CA ALA A 204 2.84 -2.28 18.75
C ALA A 204 3.56 -2.62 20.07
N SER A 205 3.37 -3.83 20.59
CA SER A 205 3.97 -4.31 21.84
C SER A 205 5.39 -4.85 21.69
N SER A 206 5.94 -4.88 20.46
CA SER A 206 7.33 -5.35 20.25
C SER A 206 8.31 -4.46 21.04
N ARG A 207 9.39 -5.06 21.56
CA ARG A 207 10.38 -4.29 22.32
C ARG A 207 11.09 -3.28 21.43
N PRO A 208 11.34 -2.06 21.93
CA PRO A 208 12.11 -1.06 21.19
C PRO A 208 13.57 -1.50 21.05
N ILE A 209 14.24 -0.90 20.08
CA ILE A 209 15.69 -1.04 19.91
C ILE A 209 16.36 -0.40 21.12
N ALA A 210 17.34 -1.11 21.69
CA ALA A 210 18.13 -0.59 22.80
C ALA A 210 18.92 0.65 22.34
N GLY A 211 18.77 1.78 23.02
CA GLY A 211 19.44 3.03 22.67
C GLY A 211 18.91 4.23 23.46
N GLY A 212 19.39 5.41 23.12
CA GLY A 212 18.92 6.68 23.68
C GLY A 212 17.48 7.04 23.24
N ALA A 213 17.00 8.17 23.72
CA ALA A 213 15.63 8.66 23.43
C ALA A 213 15.35 8.76 21.93
N GLN A 214 16.35 9.14 21.13
CA GLN A 214 16.22 9.26 19.67
C GLN A 214 16.09 7.90 18.98
N ALA A 215 16.86 6.88 19.38
CA ALA A 215 16.72 5.53 18.87
C ALA A 215 15.33 4.95 19.20
N LEU A 216 14.81 5.26 20.38
CA LEU A 216 13.47 4.89 20.78
C LEU A 216 12.41 5.58 19.91
N ALA A 217 12.54 6.89 19.63
CA ALA A 217 11.64 7.64 18.76
C ALA A 217 11.65 7.09 17.32
N TRP A 218 12.82 6.72 16.79
CA TRP A 218 12.94 6.06 15.50
C TRP A 218 12.31 4.67 15.48
N SER A 219 12.48 3.90 16.56
CA SER A 219 11.82 2.60 16.70
C SER A 219 10.29 2.73 16.60
N ASP A 220 9.71 3.72 17.27
CA ASP A 220 8.27 4.00 17.20
C ASP A 220 7.86 4.49 15.81
N ALA A 221 8.68 5.33 15.16
CA ALA A 221 8.45 5.78 13.79
C ALA A 221 8.40 4.60 12.81
N LEU A 222 9.36 3.68 12.90
CA LEU A 222 9.42 2.50 12.02
C LEU A 222 8.27 1.54 12.27
N ARG A 223 7.82 1.36 13.53
CA ARG A 223 6.62 0.56 13.85
C ARG A 223 5.36 1.19 13.26
N SER A 224 5.18 2.50 13.47
CA SER A 224 4.06 3.26 12.87
C SER A 224 4.06 3.12 11.36
N GLN A 225 5.22 3.31 10.70
CA GLN A 225 5.35 3.16 9.26
C GLN A 225 5.05 1.72 8.81
N THR A 226 5.55 0.72 9.54
CA THR A 226 5.29 -0.70 9.23
C THR A 226 3.80 -1.03 9.27
N LEU A 227 3.09 -0.60 10.31
CA LEU A 227 1.65 -0.80 10.44
C LEU A 227 0.87 -0.11 9.31
N ARG A 228 1.26 1.10 8.95
CA ARG A 228 0.64 1.88 7.88
C ARG A 228 0.93 1.30 6.49
N ASP A 229 2.15 0.81 6.26
CA ASP A 229 2.50 0.13 5.02
C ASP A 229 1.65 -1.14 4.80
N MET A 230 1.29 -1.85 5.88
CA MET A 230 0.39 -3.00 5.79
C MET A 230 -1.07 -2.61 5.48
N VAL A 231 -1.52 -1.40 5.84
CA VAL A 231 -2.88 -0.89 5.50
C VAL A 231 -2.99 -0.57 4.01
N VAL A 232 -1.90 -0.27 3.33
CA VAL A 232 -1.92 0.08 1.90
C VAL A 232 -2.49 -1.05 1.05
N LEU A 233 -2.16 -2.31 1.36
CA LEU A 233 -2.59 -3.45 0.57
C LEU A 233 -4.11 -3.67 0.58
N PRO A 234 -4.81 -3.73 1.73
CA PRO A 234 -6.26 -3.86 1.75
C PRO A 234 -6.98 -2.66 1.11
N LEU A 235 -6.45 -1.43 1.28
CA LEU A 235 -7.00 -0.24 0.61
C LEU A 235 -6.86 -0.33 -0.92
N THR A 236 -5.70 -0.74 -1.40
CA THR A 236 -5.43 -0.92 -2.83
C THR A 236 -6.35 -2.01 -3.42
N ALA A 237 -6.49 -3.12 -2.72
CA ALA A 237 -7.33 -4.22 -3.15
C ALA A 237 -8.83 -3.85 -3.16
N ALA A 238 -9.29 -3.12 -2.13
CA ALA A 238 -10.66 -2.61 -2.06
C ALA A 238 -11.02 -1.67 -3.21
N LEU A 239 -10.06 -0.88 -3.68
CA LEU A 239 -10.24 0.02 -4.82
C LEU A 239 -10.21 -0.74 -6.15
N TYR A 240 -9.31 -1.72 -6.28
CA TYR A 240 -9.06 -2.38 -7.56
C TYR A 240 -10.13 -3.40 -7.94
N ALA A 241 -10.79 -4.02 -6.98
CA ALA A 241 -11.88 -4.95 -7.26
C ALA A 241 -13.02 -4.29 -8.05
N PRO A 242 -13.64 -3.19 -7.60
CA PRO A 242 -14.67 -2.52 -8.40
C PRO A 242 -14.11 -1.87 -9.66
N LEU A 243 -12.86 -1.37 -9.66
CA LEU A 243 -12.25 -0.78 -10.86
C LEU A 243 -12.08 -1.80 -11.99
N THR A 244 -11.68 -3.04 -11.70
CA THR A 244 -11.60 -4.10 -12.71
C THR A 244 -12.94 -4.37 -13.36
N LEU A 245 -14.01 -4.48 -12.57
CA LEU A 245 -15.37 -4.68 -13.07
C LEU A 245 -15.88 -3.49 -13.88
N LEU A 246 -15.75 -2.27 -13.34
CA LEU A 246 -16.20 -1.06 -14.01
C LEU A 246 -15.46 -0.80 -15.33
N THR A 247 -14.15 -1.09 -15.36
CA THR A 247 -13.36 -0.94 -16.59
C THR A 247 -13.86 -1.89 -17.68
N GLU A 248 -14.15 -3.14 -17.33
CA GLU A 248 -14.66 -4.12 -18.28
C GLU A 248 -16.06 -3.71 -18.76
N ILE A 249 -16.96 -3.36 -17.84
CA ILE A 249 -18.33 -2.91 -18.17
C ILE A 249 -18.31 -1.71 -19.11
N VAL A 250 -17.42 -0.72 -18.87
CA VAL A 250 -17.35 0.50 -19.68
C VAL A 250 -16.68 0.27 -21.04
N LEU A 251 -15.63 -0.58 -21.09
CA LEU A 251 -14.82 -0.75 -22.31
C LEU A 251 -15.25 -1.92 -23.19
N ALA A 252 -15.90 -2.94 -22.63
CA ALA A 252 -16.29 -4.15 -23.36
C ALA A 252 -17.77 -4.19 -23.72
N ALA A 253 -18.62 -3.32 -23.12
CA ALA A 253 -20.03 -3.32 -23.41
C ALA A 253 -20.32 -2.90 -24.87
N PRO A 254 -21.11 -3.70 -25.61
CA PRO A 254 -21.59 -3.25 -26.88
C PRO A 254 -22.50 -2.01 -26.72
N ALA A 255 -22.40 -1.09 -27.61
CA ALA A 255 -23.05 0.20 -27.82
C ALA A 255 -24.21 0.78 -26.95
N PRO A 256 -24.96 0.12 -26.08
CA PRO A 256 -25.96 0.80 -25.26
C PRO A 256 -25.36 1.60 -24.07
N LEU A 257 -24.09 1.43 -23.73
CA LEU A 257 -23.41 2.31 -22.77
C LEU A 257 -22.83 3.59 -23.41
N ASP A 258 -23.05 3.85 -24.68
CA ASP A 258 -23.10 5.20 -25.27
C ASP A 258 -24.19 6.07 -24.59
N SER A 259 -24.98 5.44 -23.72
CA SER A 259 -25.89 6.15 -22.84
C SER A 259 -25.09 7.00 -21.85
N ALA A 260 -25.60 8.19 -21.57
CA ALA A 260 -25.10 9.14 -20.58
C ALA A 260 -24.78 8.48 -19.20
N LEU A 261 -25.37 7.33 -18.90
CA LEU A 261 -25.18 6.56 -17.68
C LEU A 261 -23.79 5.89 -17.61
N GLY A 262 -23.33 5.24 -18.69
CA GLY A 262 -21.99 4.61 -18.70
C GLY A 262 -20.87 5.64 -18.61
N ALA A 263 -21.02 6.75 -19.36
CA ALA A 263 -20.10 7.88 -19.24
C ALA A 263 -20.12 8.49 -17.82
N ALA A 264 -21.30 8.65 -17.21
CA ALA A 264 -21.44 9.19 -15.86
C ALA A 264 -20.81 8.26 -14.81
N LEU A 265 -20.99 6.94 -14.90
CA LEU A 265 -20.34 5.97 -13.99
C LEU A 265 -18.82 5.94 -14.15
N GLY A 266 -18.32 6.02 -15.38
CA GLY A 266 -16.88 6.11 -15.65
C GLY A 266 -16.26 7.39 -15.09
N LEU A 267 -16.93 8.55 -15.27
CA LEU A 267 -16.49 9.82 -14.72
C LEU A 267 -16.57 9.83 -13.19
N LEU A 268 -17.59 9.23 -12.59
CA LEU A 268 -17.71 9.11 -11.14
C LEU A 268 -16.59 8.25 -10.54
N ALA A 269 -16.28 7.12 -11.18
CA ALA A 269 -15.17 6.26 -10.76
C ALA A 269 -13.81 6.98 -10.86
N LEU A 270 -13.59 7.71 -11.96
CA LEU A 270 -12.38 8.52 -12.16
C LEU A 270 -12.30 9.65 -11.13
N ALA A 271 -13.41 10.36 -10.89
CA ALA A 271 -13.47 11.43 -9.90
C ALA A 271 -13.20 10.90 -8.47
N ALA A 272 -13.79 9.77 -8.12
CA ALA A 272 -13.52 9.10 -6.82
C ALA A 272 -12.05 8.70 -6.68
N PHE A 273 -11.44 8.18 -7.74
CA PHE A 273 -10.02 7.83 -7.76
C PHE A 273 -9.12 9.05 -7.59
N ILE A 274 -9.38 10.13 -8.33
CA ILE A 274 -8.64 11.40 -8.23
C ILE A 274 -8.82 11.98 -6.82
N ALA A 275 -10.05 12.00 -6.29
CA ALA A 275 -10.32 12.49 -4.94
C ALA A 275 -9.55 11.68 -3.88
N ALA A 276 -9.49 10.36 -4.00
CA ALA A 276 -8.71 9.50 -3.10
C ALA A 276 -7.22 9.84 -3.14
N ILE A 277 -6.65 10.06 -4.35
CA ILE A 277 -5.25 10.47 -4.50
C ILE A 277 -5.03 11.86 -3.87
N VAL A 278 -5.89 12.83 -4.16
CA VAL A 278 -5.77 14.19 -3.64
C VAL A 278 -5.83 14.19 -2.11
N VAL A 279 -6.79 13.47 -1.52
CA VAL A 279 -6.90 13.33 -0.06
C VAL A 279 -5.65 12.68 0.52
N ALA A 280 -5.13 11.61 -0.08
CA ALA A 280 -3.92 10.94 0.36
C ALA A 280 -2.69 11.88 0.31
N VAL A 281 -2.56 12.65 -0.76
CA VAL A 281 -1.47 13.64 -0.94
C VAL A 281 -1.58 14.77 0.09
N LEU A 282 -2.76 15.37 0.26
CA LEU A 282 -2.99 16.45 1.20
C LEU A 282 -2.74 16.02 2.65
N GLN A 283 -3.18 14.82 3.02
CA GLN A 283 -2.93 14.28 4.35
C GLN A 283 -1.46 13.94 4.60
N SER A 284 -0.73 13.58 3.54
CA SER A 284 0.69 13.20 3.63
C SER A 284 1.64 14.39 3.55
N SER A 285 1.14 15.61 3.37
CA SER A 285 1.97 16.81 3.22
C SER A 285 2.77 17.08 4.50
N PRO A 286 4.08 17.36 4.38
CA PRO A 286 4.91 17.78 5.51
C PRO A 286 4.32 19.04 6.15
N GLY A 287 4.25 19.05 7.50
CA GLY A 287 3.70 20.20 8.25
C GLY A 287 2.17 20.22 8.40
N SER A 288 1.44 19.30 7.76
CA SER A 288 0.01 19.17 8.04
C SER A 288 -0.20 18.74 9.51
N PRO A 289 -1.04 19.47 10.29
CA PRO A 289 -1.35 19.09 11.66
C PRO A 289 -2.07 17.73 11.76
N ARG A 290 -2.57 17.26 10.62
CA ARG A 290 -3.21 15.94 10.48
C ARG A 290 -2.29 14.90 9.84
N ASN A 291 -0.98 15.24 9.62
CA ASN A 291 -0.05 14.29 8.99
C ASN A 291 -0.02 12.98 9.80
N PRO A 292 -0.52 11.88 9.21
CA PRO A 292 -0.60 10.61 9.93
C PRO A 292 0.78 10.03 10.23
N ALA A 293 1.82 10.42 9.49
CA ALA A 293 3.21 10.00 9.77
C ALA A 293 3.75 10.57 11.09
N GLN A 294 3.16 11.65 11.60
CA GLN A 294 3.53 12.28 12.87
C GLN A 294 2.53 11.96 14.00
N HIS A 295 1.56 11.07 13.74
CA HIS A 295 0.56 10.72 14.75
C HIS A 295 1.20 10.17 16.02
N TYR A 296 2.14 9.23 15.89
CA TYR A 296 2.88 8.63 17.00
C TYR A 296 3.66 9.68 17.81
N GLN A 297 4.23 10.71 17.16
CA GLN A 297 4.94 11.78 17.87
C GLN A 297 4.00 12.56 18.78
N ARG A 298 2.86 12.97 18.27
CA ARG A 298 1.87 13.73 19.07
C ARG A 298 1.37 12.93 20.28
N ARG A 299 1.32 11.61 20.18
CA ARG A 299 0.83 10.73 21.25
C ARG A 299 1.92 10.31 22.23
N LEU A 300 3.09 9.98 21.72
CA LEU A 300 4.17 9.38 22.50
C LEU A 300 5.30 10.35 22.84
N TRP A 301 5.43 11.44 22.07
CA TRP A 301 6.54 12.41 22.14
C TRP A 301 6.03 13.85 21.99
N PRO A 302 5.08 14.30 22.87
CA PRO A 302 4.48 15.64 22.73
C PRO A 302 5.52 16.77 22.79
N GLU A 303 6.61 16.56 23.52
CA GLU A 303 7.73 17.53 23.64
C GLU A 303 8.45 17.74 22.31
N LEU A 304 8.65 16.68 21.51
CA LEU A 304 9.25 16.77 20.18
C LEU A 304 8.29 17.36 19.15
N ALA A 305 6.99 17.16 19.33
CA ALA A 305 5.98 17.71 18.43
C ALA A 305 5.77 19.21 18.60
N GLY A 306 6.09 19.79 19.76
CA GLY A 306 5.96 21.23 20.07
C GLY A 306 7.17 22.09 19.75
N GLY A 307 8.36 21.49 19.57
CA GLY A 307 9.64 22.18 19.43
C GLY A 307 9.97 22.76 18.05
N GLY A 308 9.07 22.68 17.08
CA GLY A 308 9.25 23.15 15.69
C GLY A 308 8.59 24.50 15.39
N ARG A 309 8.48 25.40 16.37
CA ARG A 309 8.01 26.78 16.14
C ARG A 309 9.14 27.76 16.31
#